data_ddfe0ad6b0bf0cad44f6ef99d543ce21
#
_entry.id   ddfe0ad6b0bf0cad44f6ef99d543ce21
#
_cell.length_a   1.000
_cell.length_b   1.000
_cell.length_c   1.000
_cell.angle_alpha   90.00
_cell.angle_beta   90.00
_cell.angle_gamma   90.00
#
_symmetry.space_group_name_H-M   'P 1'
#
loop_
_entity.id
_entity.type
_entity.pdbx_description
1 polymer ?
#
loop_
_entity_poly.entity_id
_entity_poly.type
_entity_poly.pdbx_seq_one_letter_code
_entity_poly.pdbx_strand_id
1 'polypeptide(L)'
;MALDNGTTTVTASASVLGGVGKVLGDAVIAFNKANVVAPLVLSKTGVTGAKTVEFADWKVAASSDVGAATEATDETAQQIDTTARTATLSEHVIQVDVSDLAEQGYGADGGGLGANAGAVIGNALSAKLDADLVALFAPGSLTNDACGAGTALAVAHVFDCLRVLHSNQAPAPLNLVLGLQQMWGAKGLQTLIQGAAAPTGTNLFGHNQAGSDLANTGFVTKFAGFDVYTTPEIAEDGSNDEGGCAFSAGAFGYATGAKGVMSIETQRDASKRLTEYIGTGVWGETMVKDLWAVSLTSDVS
;
A
#
# COMPACT_ATOMS: atom_id res chain seq x y z
N MET A 1 -19.06 17.13 -23.72
CA MET A 1 -18.80 18.25 -22.81
C MET A 1 -17.41 17.99 -22.23
N ALA A 2 -16.42 18.75 -22.70
CA ALA A 2 -15.09 18.60 -22.11
C ALA A 2 -15.20 19.02 -20.65
N LEU A 3 -14.87 18.14 -19.74
CA LEU A 3 -14.58 18.52 -18.36
C LEU A 3 -13.47 19.55 -18.46
N ASP A 4 -13.75 20.77 -18.04
CA ASP A 4 -12.73 21.79 -17.88
C ASP A 4 -11.61 21.16 -17.05
N ASN A 5 -10.38 21.39 -17.42
CA ASN A 5 -9.17 20.71 -16.97
C ASN A 5 -8.96 20.72 -15.44
N GLY A 6 -10.01 20.46 -14.75
CA GLY A 6 -10.19 19.86 -13.44
C GLY A 6 -9.51 20.53 -12.25
N THR A 7 -9.03 21.75 -12.37
CA THR A 7 -8.38 22.40 -11.21
C THR A 7 -9.35 23.18 -10.34
N THR A 8 -10.49 23.62 -10.88
CA THR A 8 -11.45 24.45 -10.12
C THR A 8 -12.85 23.87 -10.19
N THR A 9 -13.47 23.61 -9.04
CA THR A 9 -14.89 23.26 -8.97
C THR A 9 -15.72 24.53 -9.18
N VAL A 10 -16.28 24.68 -10.37
CA VAL A 10 -17.18 25.78 -10.74
C VAL A 10 -18.63 25.33 -10.76
N THR A 11 -19.56 26.26 -10.79
CA THR A 11 -21.00 25.99 -10.79
C THR A 11 -21.42 25.01 -11.89
N ALA A 12 -20.80 25.07 -13.08
CA ALA A 12 -21.09 24.14 -14.17
C ALA A 12 -20.68 22.71 -13.86
N SER A 13 -19.56 22.51 -13.16
CA SER A 13 -19.11 21.20 -12.69
C SER A 13 -19.96 20.73 -11.50
N ALA A 14 -20.33 21.64 -10.60
CA ALA A 14 -21.22 21.36 -9.48
C ALA A 14 -22.66 21.08 -9.92
N SER A 15 -23.14 21.71 -11.03
CA SER A 15 -24.48 21.47 -11.54
C SER A 15 -24.65 20.11 -12.19
N VAL A 16 -23.59 19.49 -12.70
CA VAL A 16 -23.61 18.08 -13.12
C VAL A 16 -23.81 17.16 -11.92
N LEU A 17 -23.31 17.58 -10.73
CA LEU A 17 -23.56 16.91 -9.45
C LEU A 17 -24.91 17.33 -8.83
N GLY A 18 -25.50 18.47 -9.26
CA GLY A 18 -26.54 19.21 -8.55
C GLY A 18 -27.92 18.58 -8.47
N GLY A 19 -28.29 17.66 -9.36
CA GLY A 19 -29.59 16.97 -9.28
C GLY A 19 -29.51 15.61 -8.55
N VAL A 20 -28.34 15.04 -8.47
CA VAL A 20 -28.06 13.73 -7.86
C VAL A 20 -26.93 13.87 -6.83
N GLY A 21 -26.50 15.12 -6.62
CA GLY A 21 -25.21 15.50 -6.07
C GLY A 21 -24.97 15.11 -4.63
N LYS A 22 -25.99 15.10 -3.78
CA LYS A 22 -25.81 14.76 -2.36
C LYS A 22 -25.51 13.28 -2.20
N VAL A 23 -26.23 12.42 -2.92
CA VAL A 23 -26.07 10.96 -2.85
C VAL A 23 -24.78 10.51 -3.54
N LEU A 24 -24.39 11.14 -4.64
CA LEU A 24 -23.14 10.85 -5.36
C LEU A 24 -21.91 11.40 -4.60
N GLY A 25 -22.03 12.57 -3.98
CA GLY A 25 -20.95 13.10 -3.14
C GLY A 25 -20.65 12.16 -1.96
N ASP A 26 -21.68 11.74 -1.26
CA ASP A 26 -21.55 10.80 -0.14
C ASP A 26 -21.08 9.41 -0.61
N ALA A 27 -21.50 8.96 -1.79
CA ALA A 27 -21.06 7.69 -2.36
C ALA A 27 -19.59 7.69 -2.82
N VAL A 28 -19.13 8.80 -3.42
CA VAL A 28 -17.70 8.95 -3.83
C VAL A 28 -16.79 9.02 -2.61
N ILE A 29 -17.26 9.63 -1.52
CA ILE A 29 -16.49 9.68 -0.25
C ILE A 29 -16.47 8.31 0.43
N ALA A 30 -17.53 7.51 0.30
CA ALA A 30 -17.58 6.15 0.82
C ALA A 30 -16.63 5.16 0.10
N PHE A 31 -16.16 5.51 -1.09
CA PHE A 31 -15.09 4.78 -1.79
C PHE A 31 -13.70 5.14 -1.26
N ASN A 32 -13.56 5.13 0.05
CA ASN A 32 -12.25 5.32 0.68
C ASN A 32 -11.34 4.15 0.31
N LYS A 33 -10.31 4.43 -0.44
CA LYS A 33 -9.17 3.52 -0.58
C LYS A 33 -8.48 3.45 0.77
N ALA A 34 -8.68 2.35 1.49
CA ALA A 34 -7.97 2.13 2.73
C ALA A 34 -6.48 1.96 2.43
N ASN A 35 -5.64 2.62 3.21
CA ASN A 35 -4.21 2.40 3.15
C ASN A 35 -3.91 1.01 3.71
N VAL A 36 -3.51 0.09 2.84
CA VAL A 36 -3.35 -1.33 3.15
C VAL A 36 -1.91 -1.67 3.48
N VAL A 37 -0.95 -1.14 2.72
CA VAL A 37 0.47 -1.54 2.79
C VAL A 37 1.22 -0.80 3.88
N ALA A 38 0.96 0.51 4.08
CA ALA A 38 1.72 1.32 5.04
C ALA A 38 1.70 0.78 6.49
N PRO A 39 0.58 0.24 7.04
CA PRO A 39 0.60 -0.35 8.38
C PRO A 39 1.36 -1.68 8.47
N LEU A 40 1.69 -2.32 7.35
CA LEU A 40 2.36 -3.61 7.29
C LEU A 40 3.89 -3.51 7.25
N VAL A 41 4.45 -2.32 7.08
CA VAL A 41 5.88 -2.06 6.90
C VAL A 41 6.45 -1.22 8.05
N LEU A 42 7.78 -1.13 8.13
CA LEU A 42 8.43 -0.29 9.12
C LEU A 42 8.16 1.19 8.85
N SER A 43 7.83 1.95 9.88
CA SER A 43 7.60 3.39 9.76
C SER A 43 8.52 4.19 10.67
N LYS A 44 9.04 5.31 10.15
CA LYS A 44 9.69 6.37 10.91
C LYS A 44 8.95 7.67 10.68
N THR A 45 8.34 8.21 11.72
CA THR A 45 7.45 9.38 11.60
C THR A 45 8.06 10.63 12.23
N GLY A 46 7.68 11.80 11.71
CA GLY A 46 8.03 13.09 12.29
C GLY A 46 9.50 13.49 12.13
N VAL A 47 10.16 13.04 11.08
CA VAL A 47 11.58 13.36 10.85
C VAL A 47 11.76 14.84 10.51
N THR A 48 12.62 15.51 11.28
CA THR A 48 12.94 16.93 11.12
C THR A 48 14.41 17.13 10.81
N GLY A 49 14.73 18.14 9.98
CA GLY A 49 16.10 18.56 9.72
C GLY A 49 16.90 17.65 8.79
N ALA A 50 16.29 16.61 8.25
CA ALA A 50 16.93 15.71 7.30
C ALA A 50 16.04 15.48 6.07
N LYS A 51 16.63 15.45 4.88
CA LYS A 51 15.97 15.06 3.63
C LYS A 51 16.02 13.55 3.41
N THR A 52 16.92 12.86 4.08
CA THR A 52 17.14 11.42 3.97
C THR A 52 17.03 10.77 5.34
N VAL A 53 16.44 9.58 5.37
CA VAL A 53 16.25 8.78 6.58
C VAL A 53 16.87 7.42 6.35
N GLU A 54 17.74 7.02 7.26
CA GLU A 54 18.41 5.73 7.17
C GLU A 54 17.68 4.66 7.98
N PHE A 55 17.53 3.50 7.38
CA PHE A 55 17.10 2.25 8.01
C PHE A 55 18.30 1.33 8.10
N ALA A 56 18.56 0.74 9.26
CA ALA A 56 19.65 -0.19 9.44
C ALA A 56 19.21 -1.61 9.03
N ASP A 57 19.91 -2.19 8.06
CA ASP A 57 19.81 -3.60 7.72
C ASP A 57 20.93 -4.35 8.48
N TRP A 58 20.59 -5.08 9.54
CA TRP A 58 21.53 -5.81 10.36
C TRP A 58 21.87 -7.15 9.71
N LYS A 59 23.16 -7.46 9.64
CA LYS A 59 23.61 -8.78 9.22
C LYS A 59 23.13 -9.84 10.22
N VAL A 60 22.50 -10.87 9.70
CA VAL A 60 22.13 -12.05 10.49
C VAL A 60 23.35 -12.96 10.59
N ALA A 61 23.76 -13.31 11.79
CA ALA A 61 24.82 -14.29 12.02
C ALA A 61 24.38 -15.68 11.54
N ALA A 62 25.24 -16.38 10.83
CA ALA A 62 24.98 -17.75 10.41
C ALA A 62 25.27 -18.73 11.58
N SER A 63 24.66 -19.90 11.54
CA SER A 63 24.95 -20.95 12.52
C SER A 63 26.41 -21.41 12.47
N SER A 64 27.09 -21.25 11.33
CA SER A 64 28.53 -21.49 11.15
C SER A 64 29.42 -20.52 11.92
N ASP A 65 28.88 -19.36 12.34
CA ASP A 65 29.62 -18.34 13.10
C ASP A 65 29.66 -18.67 14.58
N VAL A 66 28.95 -19.73 15.00
CA VAL A 66 28.96 -20.24 16.38
C VAL A 66 29.91 -21.41 16.44
N GLY A 67 31.07 -21.19 17.06
CA GLY A 67 32.07 -22.23 17.33
C GLY A 67 31.80 -22.99 18.64
N ALA A 68 32.32 -24.22 18.74
CA ALA A 68 32.38 -24.91 20.01
C ALA A 68 33.50 -24.30 20.89
N ALA A 69 33.18 -23.89 22.11
CA ALA A 69 34.18 -23.36 23.03
C ALA A 69 35.23 -24.43 23.38
N THR A 70 36.49 -24.05 23.27
CA THR A 70 37.62 -24.91 23.70
C THR A 70 38.23 -24.28 24.94
N GLU A 71 38.47 -25.11 25.99
CA GLU A 71 39.06 -24.67 27.24
C GLU A 71 40.43 -24.02 27.01
N ALA A 72 40.66 -22.87 27.61
CA ALA A 72 41.89 -22.07 27.53
C ALA A 72 42.28 -21.54 26.14
N THR A 73 41.29 -21.43 25.21
CA THR A 73 41.48 -20.83 23.88
C THR A 73 40.57 -19.62 23.73
N ASP A 74 41.12 -18.50 23.22
CA ASP A 74 40.32 -17.31 22.91
C ASP A 74 39.38 -17.57 21.74
N GLU A 75 38.12 -17.23 21.91
CA GLU A 75 37.12 -17.30 20.83
C GLU A 75 37.31 -16.15 19.84
N THR A 76 37.01 -16.44 18.56
CA THR A 76 37.05 -15.42 17.50
C THR A 76 35.84 -14.49 17.59
N ALA A 77 36.08 -13.20 17.84
CA ALA A 77 35.02 -12.22 17.91
C ALA A 77 34.33 -12.06 16.53
N GLN A 78 33.02 -12.15 16.51
CA GLN A 78 32.21 -11.85 15.33
C GLN A 78 31.92 -10.36 15.26
N GLN A 79 32.07 -9.78 14.10
CA GLN A 79 31.75 -8.37 13.87
C GLN A 79 30.25 -8.19 13.61
N ILE A 80 29.63 -7.28 14.35
CA ILE A 80 28.29 -6.80 14.04
C ILE A 80 28.41 -5.82 12.86
N ASP A 81 27.79 -6.16 11.76
CA ASP A 81 27.79 -5.34 10.53
C ASP A 81 26.38 -4.87 10.20
N THR A 82 26.27 -3.64 9.67
CA THR A 82 25.03 -3.02 9.29
C THR A 82 25.17 -2.34 7.94
N THR A 83 24.16 -2.48 7.12
CA THR A 83 24.04 -1.72 5.88
C THR A 83 22.95 -0.65 6.04
N ALA A 84 23.28 0.60 5.77
CA ALA A 84 22.29 1.66 5.77
C ALA A 84 21.46 1.63 4.47
N ARG A 85 20.15 1.58 4.62
CA ARG A 85 19.19 1.75 3.52
C ARG A 85 18.53 3.11 3.67
N THR A 86 18.55 3.91 2.63
CA THR A 86 18.16 5.32 2.69
C THR A 86 16.83 5.53 2.00
N ALA A 87 15.86 6.10 2.74
CA ALA A 87 14.63 6.66 2.20
C ALA A 87 14.82 8.18 1.98
N THR A 88 14.53 8.67 0.79
CA THR A 88 14.61 10.10 0.48
C THR A 88 13.23 10.72 0.56
N LEU A 89 13.07 11.70 1.47
CA LEU A 89 11.81 12.39 1.64
C LEU A 89 11.51 13.28 0.42
N SER A 90 10.33 13.12 -0.14
CA SER A 90 9.77 13.95 -1.20
C SER A 90 8.43 14.55 -0.76
N GLU A 91 8.11 15.71 -1.31
CA GLU A 91 6.84 16.39 -1.05
C GLU A 91 5.84 16.04 -2.15
N HIS A 92 4.66 15.62 -1.72
CA HIS A 92 3.52 15.31 -2.58
C HIS A 92 2.41 16.31 -2.29
N VAL A 93 1.87 16.93 -3.33
CA VAL A 93 0.90 18.01 -3.21
C VAL A 93 -0.32 17.73 -4.08
N ILE A 94 -1.49 17.97 -3.54
CA ILE A 94 -2.75 17.98 -4.28
C ILE A 94 -3.51 19.26 -3.93
N GLN A 95 -4.06 19.93 -4.93
CA GLN A 95 -4.86 21.15 -4.77
C GLN A 95 -6.27 20.92 -5.29
N VAL A 96 -7.25 21.38 -4.54
CA VAL A 96 -8.67 21.39 -4.92
C VAL A 96 -9.20 22.80 -4.73
N ASP A 97 -9.70 23.39 -5.81
CA ASP A 97 -10.25 24.74 -5.82
C ASP A 97 -11.78 24.71 -5.78
N VAL A 98 -12.37 25.42 -4.83
CA VAL A 98 -13.81 25.50 -4.65
C VAL A 98 -14.27 26.95 -4.82
N SER A 99 -15.11 27.23 -5.81
CA SER A 99 -15.65 28.56 -6.01
C SER A 99 -16.81 28.84 -5.04
N ASP A 100 -16.98 30.13 -4.63
CA ASP A 100 -18.06 30.57 -3.76
C ASP A 100 -19.44 30.21 -4.29
N LEU A 101 -19.61 30.30 -5.61
CA LEU A 101 -20.88 29.98 -6.26
C LEU A 101 -21.17 28.48 -6.22
N ALA A 102 -20.14 27.63 -6.34
CA ALA A 102 -20.29 26.18 -6.18
C ALA A 102 -20.66 25.83 -4.74
N GLU A 103 -20.00 26.44 -3.75
CA GLU A 103 -20.31 26.23 -2.33
C GLU A 103 -21.73 26.68 -1.97
N GLN A 104 -22.16 27.82 -2.48
CA GLN A 104 -23.53 28.32 -2.31
C GLN A 104 -24.57 27.39 -2.97
N GLY A 105 -24.27 26.86 -4.15
CA GLY A 105 -25.16 25.94 -4.89
C GLY A 105 -25.29 24.57 -4.24
N TYR A 106 -24.26 24.10 -3.53
CA TYR A 106 -24.27 22.80 -2.87
C TYR A 106 -25.08 22.81 -1.55
N GLY A 107 -25.26 23.98 -0.93
CA GLY A 107 -26.07 24.16 0.28
C GLY A 107 -25.35 23.78 1.58
N ALA A 108 -25.74 24.45 2.67
CA ALA A 108 -25.11 24.29 3.99
C ALA A 108 -25.48 22.98 4.73
N ASP A 109 -26.44 22.20 4.23
CA ASP A 109 -27.07 21.08 4.95
C ASP A 109 -26.27 19.77 4.98
N GLY A 110 -25.06 19.75 4.38
CA GLY A 110 -24.26 18.51 4.28
C GLY A 110 -22.77 18.63 4.62
N GLY A 111 -22.40 19.57 5.44
CA GLY A 111 -21.01 19.75 5.85
C GLY A 111 -20.16 20.59 4.91
N GLY A 112 -20.77 21.16 3.86
CA GLY A 112 -20.10 22.03 2.90
C GLY A 112 -19.18 21.31 1.91
N LEU A 113 -19.00 21.91 0.75
CA LEU A 113 -18.12 21.38 -0.31
C LEU A 113 -16.65 21.32 0.13
N GLY A 114 -16.24 22.25 1.03
CA GLY A 114 -14.90 22.28 1.60
C GLY A 114 -14.55 21.07 2.47
N ALA A 115 -15.50 20.55 3.26
CA ALA A 115 -15.29 19.34 4.06
C ALA A 115 -15.09 18.12 3.17
N ASN A 116 -15.86 18.02 2.08
CA ASN A 116 -15.73 16.96 1.08
C ASN A 116 -14.41 17.06 0.31
N ALA A 117 -13.94 18.27 0.00
CA ALA A 117 -12.63 18.50 -0.62
C ALA A 117 -11.49 17.95 0.27
N GLY A 118 -11.59 18.18 1.60
CA GLY A 118 -10.62 17.65 2.56
C GLY A 118 -10.58 16.10 2.56
N ALA A 119 -11.75 15.45 2.52
CA ALA A 119 -11.81 13.99 2.44
C ALA A 119 -11.22 13.45 1.13
N VAL A 120 -11.50 14.07 0.00
CA VAL A 120 -10.95 13.70 -1.31
C VAL A 120 -9.42 13.82 -1.31
N ILE A 121 -8.89 14.92 -0.77
CA ILE A 121 -7.46 15.16 -0.64
C ILE A 121 -6.81 14.07 0.23
N GLY A 122 -7.39 13.80 1.40
CA GLY A 122 -6.86 12.80 2.32
C GLY A 122 -6.80 11.41 1.71
N ASN A 123 -7.87 11.01 1.02
CA ASN A 123 -7.91 9.71 0.33
C ASN A 123 -6.89 9.63 -0.81
N ALA A 124 -6.71 10.69 -1.58
CA ALA A 124 -5.75 10.72 -2.67
C ALA A 124 -4.30 10.61 -2.18
N LEU A 125 -3.95 11.32 -1.09
CA LEU A 125 -2.62 11.23 -0.49
C LEU A 125 -2.36 9.85 0.13
N SER A 126 -3.36 9.27 0.80
CA SER A 126 -3.27 7.92 1.35
C SER A 126 -3.08 6.86 0.26
N ALA A 127 -3.86 6.95 -0.83
CA ALA A 127 -3.72 6.07 -1.99
C ALA A 127 -2.35 6.21 -2.66
N LYS A 128 -1.83 7.44 -2.77
CA LYS A 128 -0.51 7.70 -3.34
C LYS A 128 0.61 7.08 -2.50
N LEU A 129 0.53 7.17 -1.16
CA LEU A 129 1.49 6.51 -0.27
C LEU A 129 1.48 4.98 -0.46
N ASP A 130 0.29 4.39 -0.56
CA ASP A 130 0.16 2.95 -0.78
C ASP A 130 0.70 2.53 -2.15
N ALA A 131 0.43 3.32 -3.20
CA ALA A 131 0.96 3.09 -4.54
C ALA A 131 2.50 3.18 -4.60
N ASP A 132 3.10 4.14 -3.88
CA ASP A 132 4.56 4.27 -3.81
C ASP A 132 5.20 3.07 -3.11
N LEU A 133 4.57 2.57 -2.03
CA LEU A 133 5.02 1.34 -1.36
C LEU A 133 4.86 0.09 -2.23
N VAL A 134 3.76 -0.02 -2.98
CA VAL A 134 3.52 -1.11 -3.94
C VAL A 134 4.53 -1.09 -5.08
N ALA A 135 5.01 0.08 -5.49
CA ALA A 135 6.04 0.17 -6.52
C ALA A 135 7.35 -0.55 -6.14
N LEU A 136 7.61 -0.75 -4.84
CA LEU A 136 8.76 -1.54 -4.38
C LEU A 136 8.59 -3.06 -4.63
N PHE A 137 7.38 -3.54 -4.93
CA PHE A 137 7.11 -4.96 -5.22
C PHE A 137 7.48 -5.36 -6.65
N ALA A 138 7.82 -4.38 -7.49
CA ALA A 138 8.06 -4.59 -8.92
C ALA A 138 9.04 -5.74 -9.18
N PRO A 139 8.76 -6.61 -10.17
CA PRO A 139 9.66 -7.68 -10.58
C PRO A 139 11.02 -7.08 -10.99
N GLY A 140 12.09 -7.71 -10.53
CA GLY A 140 13.46 -7.23 -10.74
C GLY A 140 13.95 -6.20 -9.71
N SER A 141 13.08 -5.62 -8.88
CA SER A 141 13.48 -4.83 -7.70
C SER A 141 13.86 -5.73 -6.52
N LEU A 142 13.28 -6.92 -6.45
CA LEU A 142 13.53 -7.93 -5.43
C LEU A 142 14.42 -9.05 -5.99
N THR A 143 15.32 -9.58 -5.16
CA THR A 143 16.19 -10.72 -5.53
C THR A 143 15.40 -12.02 -5.69
N ASN A 144 14.31 -12.18 -4.92
CA ASN A 144 13.49 -13.39 -4.93
C ASN A 144 12.21 -13.16 -5.71
N ASP A 145 11.93 -14.07 -6.64
CA ASP A 145 10.68 -14.13 -7.40
C ASP A 145 10.15 -15.57 -7.37
N ALA A 146 8.88 -15.73 -7.01
CA ALA A 146 8.24 -17.04 -6.91
C ALA A 146 7.33 -17.36 -8.10
N CYS A 147 6.85 -16.34 -8.83
CA CYS A 147 6.02 -16.51 -10.02
C CYS A 147 6.41 -15.41 -11.00
N GLY A 148 6.83 -15.77 -12.20
CA GLY A 148 7.26 -14.80 -13.22
C GLY A 148 6.11 -14.30 -14.08
N ALA A 149 6.31 -13.13 -14.72
CA ALA A 149 5.39 -12.52 -15.68
C ALA A 149 4.90 -13.52 -16.75
N GLY A 150 3.63 -13.43 -17.13
CA GLY A 150 3.00 -14.35 -18.09
C GLY A 150 2.71 -15.75 -17.53
N THR A 151 2.97 -16.00 -16.24
CA THR A 151 2.69 -17.29 -15.59
C THR A 151 1.44 -17.15 -14.72
N ALA A 152 0.48 -18.06 -14.86
CA ALA A 152 -0.71 -18.07 -14.01
C ALA A 152 -0.33 -18.36 -12.55
N LEU A 153 -0.98 -17.67 -11.62
CA LEU A 153 -0.79 -17.89 -10.19
C LEU A 153 -1.15 -19.34 -9.83
N ALA A 154 -0.32 -19.98 -9.03
CA ALA A 154 -0.60 -21.30 -8.47
C ALA A 154 -0.40 -21.29 -6.94
N VAL A 155 -1.12 -22.16 -6.25
CA VAL A 155 -0.95 -22.33 -4.79
C VAL A 155 0.49 -22.70 -4.44
N ALA A 156 1.18 -23.45 -5.31
CA ALA A 156 2.58 -23.81 -5.16
C ALA A 156 3.49 -22.56 -5.05
N HIS A 157 3.21 -21.49 -5.80
CA HIS A 157 3.99 -20.26 -5.74
C HIS A 157 3.89 -19.58 -4.36
N VAL A 158 2.72 -19.63 -3.70
CA VAL A 158 2.56 -19.12 -2.33
C VAL A 158 3.38 -19.94 -1.33
N PHE A 159 3.43 -21.27 -1.48
CA PHE A 159 4.30 -22.12 -0.65
C PHE A 159 5.78 -21.89 -0.96
N ASP A 160 6.14 -21.59 -2.20
CA ASP A 160 7.52 -21.20 -2.54
C ASP A 160 7.92 -19.88 -1.89
N CYS A 161 7.02 -18.87 -1.85
CA CYS A 161 7.25 -17.65 -1.07
C CYS A 161 7.55 -18.00 0.39
N LEU A 162 6.72 -18.84 1.01
CA LEU A 162 6.93 -19.25 2.41
C LEU A 162 8.26 -19.95 2.61
N ARG A 163 8.62 -20.88 1.71
CA ARG A 163 9.90 -21.59 1.74
C ARG A 163 11.09 -20.64 1.67
N VAL A 164 11.04 -19.65 0.77
CA VAL A 164 12.12 -18.64 0.61
C VAL A 164 12.24 -17.77 1.86
N LEU A 165 11.13 -17.26 2.38
CA LEU A 165 11.13 -16.42 3.58
C LEU A 165 11.64 -17.18 4.81
N HIS A 166 11.24 -18.43 5.01
CA HIS A 166 11.76 -19.27 6.10
C HIS A 166 13.24 -19.59 5.92
N SER A 167 13.69 -19.86 4.69
CA SER A 167 15.12 -20.07 4.39
C SER A 167 15.97 -18.86 4.75
N ASN A 168 15.41 -17.66 4.56
CA ASN A 168 16.06 -16.38 4.88
C ASN A 168 15.79 -15.92 6.33
N GLN A 169 15.19 -16.76 7.16
CA GLN A 169 14.89 -16.47 8.57
C GLN A 169 14.08 -15.18 8.76
N ALA A 170 13.14 -14.91 7.84
CA ALA A 170 12.27 -13.75 7.94
C ALA A 170 11.37 -13.86 9.19
N PRO A 171 11.33 -12.82 10.05
CA PRO A 171 10.52 -12.85 11.26
C PRO A 171 9.03 -12.73 10.94
N ALA A 172 8.19 -13.38 11.73
CA ALA A 172 6.74 -13.15 11.70
C ALA A 172 6.38 -11.75 12.26
N PRO A 173 5.26 -11.13 11.86
CA PRO A 173 4.25 -11.66 10.94
C PRO A 173 4.70 -11.66 9.48
N LEU A 174 4.21 -12.62 8.71
CA LEU A 174 4.41 -12.70 7.26
C LEU A 174 3.14 -12.21 6.56
N ASN A 175 3.29 -11.24 5.70
CA ASN A 175 2.21 -10.63 4.95
C ASN A 175 2.28 -11.04 3.48
N LEU A 176 1.11 -11.27 2.86
CA LEU A 176 0.97 -11.49 1.44
C LEU A 176 0.01 -10.44 0.89
N VAL A 177 0.52 -9.53 0.08
CA VAL A 177 -0.27 -8.47 -0.56
C VAL A 177 -0.45 -8.82 -2.03
N LEU A 178 -1.70 -8.91 -2.46
CA LEU A 178 -2.10 -9.29 -3.82
C LEU A 178 -2.92 -8.18 -4.47
N GLY A 179 -2.86 -8.12 -5.80
CA GLY A 179 -3.78 -7.35 -6.61
C GLY A 179 -5.19 -7.92 -6.58
N LEU A 180 -6.16 -7.14 -7.03
CA LEU A 180 -7.55 -7.56 -7.01
C LEU A 180 -7.81 -8.75 -7.93
N GLN A 181 -7.19 -8.78 -9.11
CA GLN A 181 -7.35 -9.88 -10.04
C GLN A 181 -6.57 -11.12 -9.60
N GLN A 182 -5.39 -10.95 -8.98
CA GLN A 182 -4.64 -12.06 -8.40
C GLN A 182 -5.42 -12.76 -7.28
N MET A 183 -6.26 -12.03 -6.55
CA MET A 183 -7.07 -12.63 -5.48
C MET A 183 -8.41 -13.15 -5.99
N TRP A 184 -9.16 -12.33 -6.75
CA TRP A 184 -10.56 -12.56 -7.09
C TRP A 184 -10.80 -12.87 -8.56
N GLY A 185 -9.79 -12.74 -9.43
CA GLY A 185 -9.89 -13.02 -10.87
C GLY A 185 -10.13 -14.49 -11.20
N ALA A 186 -10.37 -14.76 -12.47
CA ALA A 186 -10.62 -16.13 -12.97
C ALA A 186 -9.43 -17.07 -12.73
N LYS A 187 -8.20 -16.56 -12.77
CA LYS A 187 -6.95 -17.25 -12.42
C LYS A 187 -6.46 -16.90 -11.00
N GLY A 188 -7.31 -16.23 -10.21
CA GLY A 188 -6.95 -15.74 -8.87
C GLY A 188 -6.89 -16.84 -7.82
N LEU A 189 -6.26 -16.50 -6.70
CA LEU A 189 -6.03 -17.42 -5.58
C LEU A 189 -7.33 -18.04 -5.04
N GLN A 190 -8.42 -17.28 -5.00
CA GLN A 190 -9.73 -17.78 -4.57
C GLN A 190 -10.22 -18.92 -5.45
N THR A 191 -10.12 -18.77 -6.76
CA THR A 191 -10.55 -19.80 -7.73
C THR A 191 -9.70 -21.05 -7.63
N LEU A 192 -8.40 -20.91 -7.42
CA LEU A 192 -7.48 -22.05 -7.25
C LEU A 192 -7.78 -22.85 -5.98
N ILE A 193 -8.14 -22.15 -4.90
CA ILE A 193 -8.47 -22.78 -3.62
C ILE A 193 -9.87 -23.42 -3.65
N GLN A 194 -10.79 -22.83 -4.42
CA GLN A 194 -12.15 -23.36 -4.61
C GLN A 194 -12.25 -24.40 -5.75
N GLY A 195 -11.15 -24.67 -6.46
CA GLY A 195 -11.11 -25.51 -7.65
C GLY A 195 -11.83 -26.85 -7.52
N ALA A 196 -12.18 -27.46 -8.66
CA ALA A 196 -13.10 -28.59 -8.85
C ALA A 196 -12.83 -29.88 -8.02
N ALA A 197 -11.80 -29.91 -7.21
CA ALA A 197 -11.43 -31.01 -6.33
C ALA A 197 -11.64 -30.69 -4.83
N ALA A 198 -12.14 -29.51 -4.46
CA ALA A 198 -12.48 -29.25 -3.07
C ALA A 198 -13.71 -30.08 -2.66
N PRO A 199 -13.61 -30.99 -1.68
CA PRO A 199 -14.77 -31.71 -1.20
C PRO A 199 -15.82 -30.71 -0.73
N THR A 200 -17.06 -30.90 -1.17
CA THR A 200 -18.23 -30.10 -0.84
C THR A 200 -18.28 -29.83 0.68
N GLY A 201 -18.00 -28.62 1.10
CA GLY A 201 -18.10 -28.23 2.52
C GLY A 201 -16.82 -27.77 3.21
N THR A 202 -15.65 -27.83 2.56
CA THR A 202 -14.41 -27.31 3.13
C THR A 202 -14.03 -26.00 2.44
N ASN A 203 -14.56 -24.88 2.92
CA ASN A 203 -14.02 -23.58 2.57
C ASN A 203 -12.69 -23.42 3.29
N LEU A 204 -11.61 -23.35 2.56
CA LEU A 204 -10.27 -23.13 3.08
C LEU A 204 -10.14 -21.73 3.73
N PHE A 205 -11.00 -20.81 3.33
CA PHE A 205 -11.17 -19.52 4.00
C PHE A 205 -12.19 -19.68 5.11
N GLY A 206 -11.75 -19.62 6.36
CA GLY A 206 -12.62 -19.68 7.54
C GLY A 206 -13.75 -18.64 7.45
N HIS A 207 -14.96 -19.09 7.59
CA HIS A 207 -16.19 -18.53 7.06
C HIS A 207 -16.67 -17.18 7.59
N ASN A 208 -16.15 -16.55 8.63
CA ASN A 208 -16.97 -15.56 9.34
C ASN A 208 -16.36 -14.18 9.61
N GLN A 209 -15.15 -13.85 9.19
CA GLN A 209 -14.56 -12.54 9.50
C GLN A 209 -14.17 -11.68 8.30
N ALA A 210 -14.16 -12.23 7.09
CA ALA A 210 -13.63 -11.54 5.92
C ALA A 210 -14.45 -10.30 5.46
N GLY A 211 -15.72 -10.20 5.82
CA GLY A 211 -16.58 -9.18 5.22
C GLY A 211 -16.42 -7.77 5.78
N SER A 212 -16.14 -7.63 7.09
CA SER A 212 -15.98 -6.31 7.72
C SER A 212 -14.54 -5.81 7.68
N ASP A 213 -13.58 -6.71 7.80
CA ASP A 213 -12.16 -6.35 7.83
C ASP A 213 -11.62 -6.01 6.44
N LEU A 214 -12.11 -6.69 5.40
CA LEU A 214 -11.78 -6.40 4.01
C LEU A 214 -12.13 -4.96 3.62
N ALA A 215 -13.29 -4.48 4.05
CA ALA A 215 -13.76 -3.14 3.71
C ALA A 215 -12.92 -2.02 4.34
N ASN A 216 -12.28 -2.30 5.48
CA ASN A 216 -11.55 -1.29 6.26
C ASN A 216 -10.03 -1.38 6.13
N THR A 217 -9.49 -2.59 5.97
CA THR A 217 -8.04 -2.83 6.06
C THR A 217 -7.46 -3.60 4.87
N GLY A 218 -8.29 -4.02 3.90
CA GLY A 218 -7.87 -4.90 2.82
C GLY A 218 -7.50 -6.33 3.26
N PHE A 219 -7.62 -6.65 4.56
CA PHE A 219 -7.35 -7.99 5.08
C PHE A 219 -8.41 -8.97 4.58
N VAL A 220 -7.98 -10.07 3.96
CA VAL A 220 -8.88 -11.10 3.42
C VAL A 220 -8.96 -12.30 4.34
N THR A 221 -7.82 -12.91 4.65
CA THR A 221 -7.77 -14.15 5.43
C THR A 221 -6.32 -14.51 5.81
N LYS A 222 -6.18 -15.61 6.52
CA LYS A 222 -4.88 -16.27 6.75
C LYS A 222 -4.77 -17.49 5.84
N PHE A 223 -3.71 -17.54 5.05
CA PHE A 223 -3.43 -18.66 4.15
C PHE A 223 -1.95 -19.03 4.17
N ALA A 224 -1.66 -20.33 4.29
CA ALA A 224 -0.28 -20.87 4.28
C ALA A 224 0.68 -20.17 5.26
N GLY A 225 0.19 -19.64 6.38
CA GLY A 225 1.01 -18.90 7.35
C GLY A 225 1.16 -17.41 7.07
N PHE A 226 0.58 -16.90 5.99
CA PHE A 226 0.50 -15.49 5.65
C PHE A 226 -0.79 -14.85 6.14
N ASP A 227 -0.71 -13.60 6.53
CA ASP A 227 -1.84 -12.68 6.59
C ASP A 227 -2.03 -12.08 5.18
N VAL A 228 -3.16 -12.40 4.53
CA VAL A 228 -3.43 -12.04 3.13
C VAL A 228 -4.22 -10.76 3.05
N TYR A 229 -3.69 -9.80 2.29
CA TYR A 229 -4.29 -8.50 2.04
C TYR A 229 -4.49 -8.27 0.54
N THR A 230 -5.45 -7.43 0.19
CA THR A 230 -5.65 -6.99 -1.19
C THR A 230 -5.63 -5.48 -1.26
N THR A 231 -5.00 -4.96 -2.30
CA THR A 231 -5.00 -3.52 -2.57
C THR A 231 -5.35 -3.24 -4.04
N PRO A 232 -6.14 -2.18 -4.31
CA PRO A 232 -6.42 -1.73 -5.67
C PRO A 232 -5.24 -0.99 -6.31
N GLU A 233 -4.19 -0.66 -5.53
CA GLU A 233 -3.02 0.05 -6.05
C GLU A 233 -2.05 -0.85 -6.84
N ILE A 234 -2.20 -2.18 -6.72
CA ILE A 234 -1.57 -3.13 -7.65
C ILE A 234 -2.45 -3.15 -8.89
N ALA A 235 -2.01 -2.45 -9.93
CA ALA A 235 -2.71 -2.41 -11.20
C ALA A 235 -2.15 -3.48 -12.15
N GLU A 236 -3.02 -3.97 -13.02
CA GLU A 236 -2.66 -4.80 -14.17
C GLU A 236 -1.73 -4.00 -15.10
N ASP A 237 -0.65 -4.60 -15.54
CA ASP A 237 0.27 -4.01 -16.50
C ASP A 237 -0.20 -4.20 -17.96
N GLY A 238 0.57 -3.69 -18.93
CA GLY A 238 0.23 -3.84 -20.35
C GLY A 238 0.33 -5.27 -20.90
N SER A 239 0.77 -6.24 -20.07
CA SER A 239 0.90 -7.66 -20.39
C SER A 239 -0.12 -8.54 -19.65
N ASN A 240 -1.08 -7.91 -18.97
CA ASN A 240 -2.09 -8.52 -18.11
C ASN A 240 -1.47 -9.23 -16.88
N ASP A 241 -0.37 -8.71 -16.37
CA ASP A 241 0.25 -9.19 -15.14
C ASP A 241 -0.03 -8.24 -13.97
N GLU A 242 -0.32 -8.79 -12.80
CA GLU A 242 -0.34 -8.07 -11.52
C GLU A 242 0.87 -8.48 -10.66
N GLY A 243 1.50 -7.51 -9.99
CA GLY A 243 2.68 -7.71 -9.16
C GLY A 243 2.39 -7.69 -7.68
N GLY A 244 2.03 -8.84 -7.08
CA GLY A 244 1.92 -9.00 -5.63
C GLY A 244 3.28 -9.21 -4.96
N CYS A 245 3.29 -9.24 -3.62
CA CYS A 245 4.49 -9.50 -2.83
C CYS A 245 4.17 -10.22 -1.52
N ALA A 246 5.02 -11.19 -1.18
CA ALA A 246 5.05 -11.83 0.13
C ALA A 246 6.23 -11.29 0.93
N PHE A 247 6.02 -10.75 2.13
CA PHE A 247 7.08 -10.11 2.89
C PHE A 247 6.87 -10.15 4.42
N SER A 248 7.97 -9.99 5.14
CA SER A 248 7.95 -9.68 6.57
C SER A 248 7.92 -8.17 6.78
N ALA A 249 7.32 -7.70 7.86
CA ALA A 249 7.23 -6.27 8.19
C ALA A 249 8.57 -5.52 8.14
N GLY A 250 9.70 -6.21 8.36
CA GLY A 250 11.04 -5.64 8.28
C GLY A 250 11.63 -5.52 6.87
N ALA A 251 10.94 -5.99 5.82
CA ALA A 251 11.46 -5.97 4.44
C ALA A 251 11.46 -4.57 3.83
N PHE A 252 10.41 -3.80 4.10
CA PHE A 252 10.21 -2.46 3.58
C PHE A 252 10.09 -1.44 4.70
N GLY A 253 10.35 -0.18 4.39
CA GLY A 253 10.19 0.90 5.32
C GLY A 253 9.82 2.20 4.62
N TYR A 254 9.06 3.05 5.32
CA TYR A 254 8.84 4.42 4.89
C TYR A 254 9.10 5.39 6.03
N ALA A 255 9.44 6.60 5.65
CA ALA A 255 9.65 7.69 6.60
C ALA A 255 8.76 8.86 6.24
N THR A 256 8.26 9.57 7.24
CA THR A 256 7.47 10.79 7.04
C THR A 256 8.19 12.01 7.62
N GLY A 257 8.07 13.15 6.95
CA GLY A 257 8.57 14.42 7.44
C GLY A 257 7.78 14.94 8.65
N ALA A 258 8.18 16.09 9.16
CA ALA A 258 7.59 16.72 10.35
C ALA A 258 6.08 17.01 10.22
N LYS A 259 5.62 17.33 9.02
CA LYS A 259 4.18 17.55 8.73
C LYS A 259 3.37 16.24 8.68
N GLY A 260 4.03 15.08 8.77
CA GLY A 260 3.39 13.77 8.67
C GLY A 260 3.01 13.39 7.23
N VAL A 261 2.14 12.39 7.11
CA VAL A 261 1.64 11.90 5.82
C VAL A 261 0.68 12.90 5.17
N MET A 262 0.01 13.74 5.96
CA MET A 262 -0.98 14.68 5.45
C MET A 262 -1.03 15.95 6.30
N SER A 263 -1.00 17.09 5.64
CA SER A 263 -1.43 18.38 6.18
C SER A 263 -2.30 19.09 5.15
N ILE A 264 -3.30 19.84 5.59
CA ILE A 264 -4.18 20.61 4.72
C ILE A 264 -4.04 22.08 5.09
N GLU A 265 -3.74 22.89 4.09
CA GLU A 265 -3.70 24.35 4.19
C GLU A 265 -4.81 24.92 3.30
N THR A 266 -5.39 26.04 3.71
CA THR A 266 -6.42 26.71 2.94
C THR A 266 -6.00 28.13 2.61
N GLN A 267 -6.17 28.53 1.35
CA GLN A 267 -5.92 29.88 0.90
C GLN A 267 -7.16 30.45 0.19
N ARG A 268 -7.48 31.69 0.52
CA ARG A 268 -8.56 32.44 -0.14
C ARG A 268 -8.00 33.27 -1.28
N ASP A 269 -8.43 32.99 -2.52
CA ASP A 269 -8.22 33.90 -3.66
C ASP A 269 -9.47 34.77 -3.88
N ALA A 270 -9.43 35.99 -3.39
CA ALA A 270 -10.56 36.91 -3.49
C ALA A 270 -10.80 37.40 -4.92
N SER A 271 -9.77 37.45 -5.74
CA SER A 271 -9.88 37.90 -7.14
C SER A 271 -10.60 36.90 -8.01
N LYS A 272 -10.36 35.62 -7.78
CA LYS A 272 -11.03 34.50 -8.47
C LYS A 272 -12.32 34.07 -7.77
N ARG A 273 -12.62 34.58 -6.57
CA ARG A 273 -13.76 34.19 -5.73
C ARG A 273 -13.79 32.68 -5.46
N LEU A 274 -12.66 32.12 -5.06
CA LEU A 274 -12.53 30.73 -4.71
C LEU A 274 -11.69 30.54 -3.45
N THR A 275 -11.84 29.38 -2.82
CA THR A 275 -10.99 28.90 -1.75
C THR A 275 -10.19 27.72 -2.28
N GLU A 276 -8.87 27.82 -2.15
CA GLU A 276 -7.93 26.76 -2.51
C GLU A 276 -7.67 25.89 -1.28
N TYR A 277 -7.84 24.60 -1.41
CA TYR A 277 -7.51 23.59 -0.41
C TYR A 277 -6.29 22.83 -0.90
N ILE A 278 -5.19 22.98 -0.19
CA ILE A 278 -3.90 22.39 -0.58
C ILE A 278 -3.56 21.31 0.44
N GLY A 279 -3.58 20.07 -0.03
CA GLY A 279 -3.10 18.92 0.73
C GLY A 279 -1.63 18.67 0.44
N THR A 280 -0.82 18.54 1.48
CA THR A 280 0.61 18.26 1.36
C THR A 280 0.96 17.07 2.24
N GLY A 281 1.72 16.12 1.68
CA GLY A 281 2.33 15.02 2.40
C GLY A 281 3.82 14.96 2.12
N VAL A 282 4.62 14.58 3.11
CA VAL A 282 6.07 14.41 2.95
C VAL A 282 6.45 13.02 3.39
N TRP A 283 6.87 12.18 2.44
CA TRP A 283 7.34 10.83 2.74
C TRP A 283 8.39 10.36 1.76
N GLY A 284 9.03 9.26 2.10
CA GLY A 284 9.94 8.51 1.25
C GLY A 284 9.95 7.06 1.69
N GLU A 285 10.03 6.16 0.75
CA GLU A 285 10.04 4.72 0.93
C GLU A 285 11.39 4.12 0.57
N THR A 286 11.67 2.94 1.10
CA THR A 286 12.87 2.17 0.76
C THR A 286 12.68 0.69 1.05
N MET A 287 13.38 -0.13 0.29
CA MET A 287 13.58 -1.54 0.62
C MET A 287 14.67 -1.66 1.67
N VAL A 288 14.32 -2.17 2.86
CA VAL A 288 15.23 -2.32 4.00
C VAL A 288 16.00 -3.63 3.89
N LYS A 289 15.28 -4.75 3.74
CA LYS A 289 15.88 -6.08 3.66
C LYS A 289 15.25 -6.92 2.55
N ASP A 290 15.92 -6.96 1.43
CA ASP A 290 15.49 -7.63 0.20
C ASP A 290 15.20 -9.13 0.41
N LEU A 291 16.05 -9.83 1.17
CA LEU A 291 15.89 -11.27 1.43
C LEU A 291 14.60 -11.63 2.20
N TRP A 292 13.92 -10.66 2.81
CA TRP A 292 12.66 -10.84 3.54
C TRP A 292 11.44 -10.47 2.72
N ALA A 293 11.61 -10.32 1.42
CA ALA A 293 10.53 -10.10 0.46
C ALA A 293 10.69 -11.04 -0.74
N VAL A 294 9.56 -11.43 -1.31
CA VAL A 294 9.47 -12.29 -2.50
C VAL A 294 8.42 -11.70 -3.43
N SER A 295 8.81 -11.36 -4.64
CA SER A 295 7.90 -10.91 -5.69
C SER A 295 6.99 -12.06 -6.14
N LEU A 296 5.76 -11.75 -6.45
CA LEU A 296 4.74 -12.68 -6.93
C LEU A 296 3.98 -12.04 -8.09
N THR A 297 4.63 -11.95 -9.25
CA THR A 297 4.02 -11.44 -10.47
C THR A 297 3.33 -12.56 -11.21
N SER A 298 2.07 -12.38 -11.57
CA SER A 298 1.29 -13.42 -12.26
C SER A 298 0.35 -12.87 -13.31
N ASP A 299 0.17 -13.65 -14.40
CA ASP A 299 -0.85 -13.43 -15.42
C ASP A 299 -2.25 -13.60 -14.82
N VAL A 300 -3.10 -12.60 -15.03
CA VAL A 300 -4.47 -12.53 -14.49
C VAL A 300 -5.55 -12.55 -15.56
N SER A 301 -5.18 -12.57 -16.86
CA SER A 301 -6.10 -12.56 -18.01
C SER A 301 -6.74 -13.93 -18.32
#